data_6d7b16e270a3a12a233bc6ee023595e8
#
_entry.id   6d7b16e270a3a12a233bc6ee023595e8
#
_cell.length_a   1.000
_cell.length_b   1.000
_cell.length_c   1.000
_cell.angle_alpha   90.00
_cell.angle_beta   90.00
_cell.angle_gamma   90.00
#
_symmetry.space_group_name_H-M   'P 1'
#
loop_
_entity.id
_entity.type
_entity.pdbx_description
1 polymer ?
#
loop_
_entity_poly.entity_id
_entity_poly.type
_entity_poly.pdbx_seq_one_letter_code
_entity_poly.pdbx_strand_id
1 'polypeptide(L)'
;LQADKGTYKFQRMSTLAERIKSARNHARLTQKALALKVGVEQPVISQLETGKNLQSAHLPKIAHVCGVNAIWLSENIGPMTGSSAADSNVSNARQPVESYRYPVISWVAAGAWAEAVEPYPAGFSDRYEFSEYDSKGAAFWLEVKGDSMTSPVGQSVTEGTLILVDTEAEVAPGKLVIAKLPDSNEATFKKLVNDGGKLFLKPLNPAWRIEPFNEDCRIVGVVVRALQKF
;
A
#
# COMPACT_ATOMS: atom_id res chain seq x y z
N LEU A 1 8.95 5.34 -57.57
CA LEU A 1 8.05 5.08 -56.45
C LEU A 1 7.69 3.61 -56.44
N GLN A 2 8.41 2.81 -55.66
CA GLN A 2 8.17 1.39 -55.49
C GLN A 2 7.43 1.22 -54.16
N ALA A 3 6.15 0.80 -54.24
CA ALA A 3 5.32 0.50 -53.11
C ALA A 3 5.75 -0.84 -52.51
N ASP A 4 6.20 -0.80 -51.27
CA ASP A 4 6.53 -1.98 -50.48
C ASP A 4 5.23 -2.71 -50.08
N LYS A 5 5.04 -3.88 -50.68
CA LYS A 5 3.92 -4.79 -50.36
C LYS A 5 4.29 -5.56 -49.11
N GLY A 6 3.97 -4.97 -47.92
CA GLY A 6 4.04 -5.65 -46.65
C GLY A 6 3.14 -6.88 -46.64
N THR A 7 3.73 -8.06 -46.79
CA THR A 7 3.06 -9.36 -46.70
C THR A 7 2.63 -9.59 -45.26
N TYR A 8 1.37 -9.32 -44.94
CA TYR A 8 0.77 -9.77 -43.68
C TYR A 8 0.73 -11.29 -43.67
N LYS A 9 1.68 -11.94 -43.00
CA LYS A 9 1.57 -13.36 -42.69
C LYS A 9 0.39 -13.53 -41.73
N PHE A 10 -0.71 -14.07 -42.24
CA PHE A 10 -1.80 -14.61 -41.41
C PHE A 10 -1.20 -15.63 -40.47
N GLN A 11 -1.10 -15.26 -39.18
CA GLN A 11 -0.65 -16.16 -38.13
C GLN A 11 -1.76 -17.19 -37.93
N ARG A 12 -1.50 -18.43 -38.37
CA ARG A 12 -2.45 -19.56 -38.30
C ARG A 12 -2.81 -19.72 -36.81
N MET A 13 -4.09 -19.56 -36.49
CA MET A 13 -4.57 -19.72 -35.12
C MET A 13 -4.26 -21.15 -34.66
N SER A 14 -3.39 -21.31 -33.66
CA SER A 14 -3.04 -22.62 -33.12
C SER A 14 -4.20 -23.19 -32.30
N THR A 15 -4.49 -24.48 -32.50
CA THR A 15 -5.52 -25.20 -31.73
C THR A 15 -5.06 -25.35 -30.27
N LEU A 16 -6.01 -25.56 -29.34
CA LEU A 16 -5.68 -25.84 -27.93
C LEU A 16 -4.71 -27.02 -27.79
N ALA A 17 -4.93 -28.09 -28.60
CA ALA A 17 -4.06 -29.26 -28.62
C ALA A 17 -2.61 -28.92 -29.01
N GLU A 18 -2.42 -28.10 -30.05
CA GLU A 18 -1.10 -27.63 -30.47
C GLU A 18 -0.43 -26.76 -29.39
N ARG A 19 -1.19 -25.90 -28.71
CA ARG A 19 -0.66 -25.05 -27.64
C ARG A 19 -0.22 -25.87 -26.41
N ILE A 20 -1.02 -26.88 -26.01
CA ILE A 20 -0.65 -27.78 -24.90
C ILE A 20 0.63 -28.55 -25.24
N LYS A 21 0.73 -29.08 -26.45
CA LYS A 21 1.92 -29.80 -26.93
C LYS A 21 3.15 -28.87 -26.96
N SER A 22 2.99 -27.63 -27.42
CA SER A 22 4.05 -26.62 -27.42
C SER A 22 4.49 -26.24 -26.03
N ALA A 23 3.55 -26.04 -25.10
CA ALA A 23 3.82 -25.75 -23.69
C ALA A 23 4.62 -26.86 -23.02
N ARG A 24 4.20 -28.12 -23.21
CA ARG A 24 4.91 -29.28 -22.66
C ARG A 24 6.33 -29.40 -23.23
N ASN A 25 6.49 -29.22 -24.55
CA ASN A 25 7.82 -29.27 -25.18
C ASN A 25 8.73 -28.13 -24.67
N HIS A 26 8.19 -26.94 -24.48
CA HIS A 26 8.89 -25.81 -23.88
C HIS A 26 9.42 -26.17 -22.47
N ALA A 27 8.59 -26.80 -21.66
CA ALA A 27 8.98 -27.30 -20.32
C ALA A 27 9.90 -28.55 -20.36
N ARG A 28 10.22 -29.09 -21.54
CA ARG A 28 11.01 -30.32 -21.75
C ARG A 28 10.45 -31.52 -20.99
N LEU A 29 9.13 -31.63 -20.90
CA LEU A 29 8.45 -32.72 -20.21
C LEU A 29 7.91 -33.76 -21.19
N THR A 30 7.90 -35.03 -20.78
CA THR A 30 7.12 -36.08 -21.44
C THR A 30 5.64 -35.96 -21.02
N GLN A 31 4.71 -36.54 -21.80
CA GLN A 31 3.29 -36.59 -21.41
C GLN A 31 3.09 -37.21 -20.02
N LYS A 32 3.83 -38.28 -19.71
CA LYS A 32 3.80 -38.97 -18.41
C LYS A 32 4.29 -38.04 -17.29
N ALA A 33 5.39 -37.32 -17.52
CA ALA A 33 5.93 -36.40 -16.52
C ALA A 33 5.01 -35.20 -16.30
N LEU A 34 4.39 -34.64 -17.34
CA LEU A 34 3.41 -33.59 -17.22
C LEU A 34 2.17 -34.06 -16.45
N ALA A 35 1.64 -35.24 -16.79
CA ALA A 35 0.49 -35.84 -16.11
C ALA A 35 0.73 -35.99 -14.60
N LEU A 36 1.88 -36.52 -14.22
CA LEU A 36 2.27 -36.67 -12.82
C LEU A 36 2.32 -35.33 -12.06
N LYS A 37 2.94 -34.29 -12.67
CA LYS A 37 3.05 -32.96 -12.08
C LYS A 37 1.70 -32.24 -11.96
N VAL A 38 0.80 -32.45 -12.92
CA VAL A 38 -0.56 -31.89 -12.93
C VAL A 38 -1.49 -32.67 -11.99
N GLY A 39 -1.17 -33.93 -11.65
CA GLY A 39 -1.98 -34.80 -10.82
C GLY A 39 -3.13 -35.45 -11.60
N VAL A 40 -2.90 -35.79 -12.85
CA VAL A 40 -3.83 -36.50 -13.74
C VAL A 40 -3.18 -37.73 -14.34
N GLU A 41 -3.97 -38.62 -14.93
CA GLU A 41 -3.43 -39.76 -15.67
C GLU A 41 -2.91 -39.34 -17.05
N GLN A 42 -1.90 -40.07 -17.56
CA GLN A 42 -1.27 -39.77 -18.86
C GLN A 42 -2.28 -39.76 -20.05
N PRO A 43 -3.31 -40.63 -20.12
CA PRO A 43 -4.33 -40.56 -21.15
C PRO A 43 -5.05 -39.21 -21.25
N VAL A 44 -5.23 -38.50 -20.11
CA VAL A 44 -5.86 -37.16 -20.11
C VAL A 44 -5.00 -36.14 -20.88
N ILE A 45 -3.70 -36.13 -20.66
CA ILE A 45 -2.79 -35.25 -21.40
C ILE A 45 -2.76 -35.65 -22.90
N SER A 46 -2.74 -36.94 -23.20
CA SER A 46 -2.77 -37.43 -24.58
C SER A 46 -4.06 -37.02 -25.33
N GLN A 47 -5.22 -37.10 -24.68
CA GLN A 47 -6.50 -36.66 -25.24
C GLN A 47 -6.54 -35.15 -25.48
N LEU A 48 -5.98 -34.36 -24.59
CA LEU A 48 -5.86 -32.92 -24.76
C LEU A 48 -4.93 -32.55 -25.93
N GLU A 49 -3.79 -33.22 -26.08
CA GLU A 49 -2.83 -32.99 -27.20
C GLU A 49 -3.31 -33.51 -28.54
N THR A 50 -4.26 -34.43 -28.57
CA THR A 50 -4.88 -34.95 -29.82
C THR A 50 -6.17 -34.24 -30.20
N GLY A 51 -6.63 -33.29 -29.37
CA GLY A 51 -7.86 -32.54 -29.63
C GLY A 51 -9.14 -33.33 -29.42
N LYS A 52 -9.07 -34.51 -28.82
CA LYS A 52 -10.25 -35.31 -28.44
C LYS A 52 -11.04 -34.70 -27.32
N ASN A 53 -10.37 -33.89 -26.50
CA ASN A 53 -10.97 -33.09 -25.43
C ASN A 53 -10.60 -31.63 -25.65
N LEU A 54 -11.60 -30.75 -25.78
CA LEU A 54 -11.42 -29.33 -26.08
C LEU A 54 -11.53 -28.44 -24.87
N GLN A 55 -11.87 -29.00 -23.72
CA GLN A 55 -11.98 -28.27 -22.46
C GLN A 55 -11.39 -29.08 -21.30
N SER A 56 -10.68 -28.42 -20.40
CA SER A 56 -10.14 -29.07 -19.22
C SER A 56 -9.99 -28.08 -18.07
N ALA A 57 -10.50 -28.47 -16.90
CA ALA A 57 -10.29 -27.73 -15.66
C ALA A 57 -8.79 -27.68 -15.24
N HIS A 58 -7.96 -28.50 -15.89
CA HIS A 58 -6.53 -28.60 -15.58
C HIS A 58 -5.66 -27.61 -16.37
N LEU A 59 -6.21 -26.82 -17.30
CA LEU A 59 -5.44 -25.86 -18.11
C LEU A 59 -4.62 -24.87 -17.29
N PRO A 60 -5.14 -24.23 -16.21
CA PRO A 60 -4.32 -23.34 -15.39
C PRO A 60 -3.13 -24.05 -14.74
N LYS A 61 -3.33 -25.29 -14.28
CA LYS A 61 -2.25 -26.09 -13.67
C LYS A 61 -1.23 -26.56 -14.70
N ILE A 62 -1.67 -26.91 -15.90
CA ILE A 62 -0.79 -27.22 -17.04
C ILE A 62 0.05 -26.00 -17.40
N ALA A 63 -0.56 -24.82 -17.50
CA ALA A 63 0.16 -23.58 -17.79
C ALA A 63 1.23 -23.29 -16.73
N HIS A 64 0.87 -23.40 -15.46
CA HIS A 64 1.80 -23.22 -14.33
C HIS A 64 2.97 -24.20 -14.37
N VAL A 65 2.70 -25.50 -14.55
CA VAL A 65 3.73 -26.56 -14.61
C VAL A 65 4.67 -26.39 -15.80
N CYS A 66 4.13 -25.89 -16.93
CA CYS A 66 4.92 -25.66 -18.14
C CYS A 66 5.62 -24.30 -18.16
N GLY A 67 5.33 -23.38 -17.21
CA GLY A 67 5.91 -22.04 -17.18
C GLY A 67 5.43 -21.16 -18.35
N VAL A 68 4.17 -21.32 -18.80
CA VAL A 68 3.57 -20.55 -19.88
C VAL A 68 2.37 -19.73 -19.41
N ASN A 69 2.02 -18.72 -20.18
CA ASN A 69 0.87 -17.86 -19.89
C ASN A 69 -0.44 -18.66 -20.00
N ALA A 70 -1.28 -18.61 -18.97
CA ALA A 70 -2.54 -19.36 -18.93
C ALA A 70 -3.57 -18.87 -19.97
N ILE A 71 -3.62 -17.56 -20.26
CA ILE A 71 -4.52 -16.95 -21.25
C ILE A 71 -4.05 -17.33 -22.66
N TRP A 72 -2.72 -17.30 -22.89
CA TRP A 72 -2.19 -17.83 -24.15
C TRP A 72 -2.55 -19.31 -24.33
N LEU A 73 -2.45 -20.12 -23.28
CA LEU A 73 -2.75 -21.55 -23.38
C LEU A 73 -4.23 -21.80 -23.65
N SER A 74 -5.14 -21.11 -22.96
CA SER A 74 -6.59 -21.32 -23.11
C SER A 74 -7.18 -20.64 -24.34
N GLU A 75 -6.77 -19.41 -24.66
CA GLU A 75 -7.44 -18.53 -25.62
C GLU A 75 -6.58 -18.10 -26.79
N ASN A 76 -5.30 -18.46 -26.80
CA ASN A 76 -4.32 -18.02 -27.80
C ASN A 76 -4.11 -16.48 -27.82
N ILE A 77 -4.24 -15.83 -26.68
CA ILE A 77 -4.05 -14.39 -26.54
C ILE A 77 -2.70 -14.11 -25.86
N GLY A 78 -1.90 -13.25 -26.46
CA GLY A 78 -0.58 -12.86 -25.96
C GLY A 78 0.54 -13.86 -26.26
N PRO A 79 1.76 -13.61 -25.73
CA PRO A 79 2.92 -14.49 -25.94
C PRO A 79 2.84 -15.74 -25.05
N MET A 80 3.44 -16.84 -25.52
CA MET A 80 3.51 -18.11 -24.79
C MET A 80 4.26 -17.96 -23.46
N THR A 81 5.38 -17.24 -23.47
CA THR A 81 6.24 -16.96 -22.28
C THR A 81 6.47 -15.48 -22.14
N GLY A 82 6.61 -15.02 -20.90
CA GLY A 82 6.68 -13.60 -20.57
C GLY A 82 5.31 -13.04 -20.15
N SER A 83 5.29 -12.06 -19.26
CA SER A 83 4.08 -11.29 -19.01
C SER A 83 3.69 -10.60 -20.32
N SER A 84 2.44 -10.69 -20.75
CA SER A 84 1.92 -9.92 -21.87
C SER A 84 2.08 -8.43 -21.53
N ALA A 85 3.08 -7.79 -22.13
CA ALA A 85 3.29 -6.35 -22.03
C ALA A 85 2.34 -5.56 -22.96
N ALA A 86 1.20 -6.15 -23.31
CA ALA A 86 0.15 -5.50 -24.08
C ALA A 86 -1.15 -5.61 -23.31
N ASP A 87 -1.55 -4.53 -22.69
CA ASP A 87 -2.74 -4.25 -21.89
C ASP A 87 -2.60 -4.27 -20.38
N SER A 88 -1.43 -3.96 -19.84
CA SER A 88 -1.42 -3.48 -18.46
C SER A 88 -1.61 -1.96 -18.44
N ASN A 89 -2.87 -1.52 -18.45
CA ASN A 89 -3.24 -0.29 -17.74
C ASN A 89 -2.92 -0.42 -16.23
N VAL A 90 -2.30 -1.54 -15.85
CA VAL A 90 -1.75 -1.83 -14.52
C VAL A 90 -0.25 -2.10 -14.69
N SER A 91 0.49 -1.13 -15.23
CA SER A 91 1.96 -1.14 -15.24
C SER A 91 2.57 -0.92 -13.86
N ASN A 92 1.76 -0.97 -12.81
CA ASN A 92 2.17 -0.92 -11.40
C ASN A 92 1.26 -1.80 -10.56
N ALA A 93 1.23 -3.12 -10.80
CA ALA A 93 0.88 -4.05 -9.75
C ALA A 93 2.00 -3.97 -8.70
N ARG A 94 1.99 -2.89 -7.89
CA ARG A 94 2.72 -2.84 -6.63
C ARG A 94 2.18 -3.98 -5.80
N GLN A 95 3.07 -4.73 -5.15
CA GLN A 95 2.67 -5.60 -4.05
C GLN A 95 1.71 -4.79 -3.18
N PRO A 96 0.61 -5.38 -2.66
CA PRO A 96 -0.26 -4.68 -1.76
C PRO A 96 0.62 -4.10 -0.65
N VAL A 97 0.67 -2.77 -0.56
CA VAL A 97 1.35 -2.09 0.53
C VAL A 97 0.53 -2.46 1.75
N GLU A 98 1.17 -3.03 2.75
CA GLU A 98 0.52 -3.26 4.02
C GLU A 98 -0.06 -1.94 4.49
N SER A 99 -1.35 -1.91 4.77
CA SER A 99 -2.02 -0.72 5.27
C SER A 99 -2.55 -1.00 6.67
N TYR A 100 -2.20 -0.12 7.58
CA TYR A 100 -2.57 -0.17 8.99
C TYR A 100 -3.75 0.75 9.22
N ARG A 101 -4.61 0.37 10.15
CA ARG A 101 -5.84 1.09 10.48
C ARG A 101 -5.70 1.75 11.84
N TYR A 102 -5.79 3.08 11.91
CA TYR A 102 -5.70 3.85 13.13
C TYR A 102 -6.98 4.64 13.40
N PRO A 103 -7.41 4.78 14.68
CA PRO A 103 -8.60 5.54 15.03
C PRO A 103 -8.38 7.04 14.82
N VAL A 104 -9.45 7.75 14.48
CA VAL A 104 -9.49 9.23 14.52
C VAL A 104 -10.06 9.62 15.87
N ILE A 105 -9.30 10.38 16.67
CA ILE A 105 -9.71 10.78 18.03
C ILE A 105 -9.88 12.29 18.17
N SER A 106 -10.50 12.72 19.26
CA SER A 106 -10.62 14.13 19.60
C SER A 106 -9.37 14.68 20.27
N TRP A 107 -9.20 16.01 20.24
CA TRP A 107 -8.10 16.70 20.92
C TRP A 107 -8.12 16.51 22.45
N VAL A 108 -9.31 16.40 23.04
CA VAL A 108 -9.49 16.09 24.47
C VAL A 108 -9.02 14.66 24.76
N ALA A 109 -9.40 13.71 23.90
CA ALA A 109 -8.94 12.33 24.04
C ALA A 109 -7.42 12.22 23.89
N ALA A 110 -6.81 12.97 22.96
CA ALA A 110 -5.35 13.04 22.82
C ALA A 110 -4.67 13.66 24.04
N GLY A 111 -5.29 14.68 24.68
CA GLY A 111 -4.80 15.26 25.94
C GLY A 111 -4.84 14.26 27.08
N ALA A 112 -5.93 13.51 27.22
CA ALA A 112 -6.06 12.46 28.23
C ALA A 112 -5.12 11.27 27.98
N TRP A 113 -4.74 11.03 26.72
CA TRP A 113 -3.80 9.98 26.33
C TRP A 113 -2.44 10.09 26.99
N ALA A 114 -1.95 11.31 27.20
CA ALA A 114 -0.69 11.57 27.90
C ALA A 114 -0.67 11.03 29.34
N GLU A 115 -1.84 10.71 29.90
CA GLU A 115 -2.03 10.23 31.27
C GLU A 115 -2.47 8.76 31.35
N ALA A 116 -2.86 8.16 30.20
CA ALA A 116 -3.42 6.80 30.16
C ALA A 116 -2.33 5.72 30.19
N VAL A 117 -2.56 4.67 31.00
CA VAL A 117 -1.66 3.52 31.13
C VAL A 117 -1.95 2.44 30.05
N GLU A 118 -3.13 2.43 29.47
CA GLU A 118 -3.52 1.46 28.43
C GLU A 118 -4.03 2.15 27.15
N PRO A 119 -3.47 1.82 25.98
CA PRO A 119 -3.95 2.28 24.71
C PRO A 119 -5.15 1.45 24.23
N TYR A 120 -6.22 2.12 23.86
CA TYR A 120 -7.41 1.59 23.20
C TYR A 120 -8.31 0.59 23.93
N PRO A 121 -9.31 1.01 24.70
CA PRO A 121 -10.47 0.17 24.90
C PRO A 121 -11.20 -0.06 23.55
N ALA A 122 -11.66 -1.27 23.32
CA ALA A 122 -12.45 -1.60 22.13
C ALA A 122 -13.66 -0.64 22.01
N GLY A 123 -13.83 0.00 20.84
CA GLY A 123 -14.88 0.99 20.62
C GLY A 123 -14.52 2.44 20.92
N PHE A 124 -13.24 2.76 21.11
CA PHE A 124 -12.77 4.10 21.45
C PHE A 124 -13.03 5.17 20.36
N SER A 125 -13.21 4.76 19.11
CA SER A 125 -13.57 5.64 18.01
C SER A 125 -14.49 4.96 17.01
N ASP A 126 -15.48 5.71 16.51
CA ASP A 126 -16.37 5.28 15.41
C ASP A 126 -15.74 5.53 14.03
N ARG A 127 -14.66 6.31 13.96
CA ARG A 127 -13.98 6.69 12.72
C ARG A 127 -12.53 6.19 12.71
N TYR A 128 -12.16 5.55 11.61
CA TYR A 128 -10.79 5.05 11.37
C TYR A 128 -10.32 5.48 10.00
N GLU A 129 -9.00 5.69 9.87
CA GLU A 129 -8.34 5.96 8.60
C GLU A 129 -7.12 5.06 8.43
N PHE A 130 -6.77 4.79 7.17
CA PHE A 130 -5.68 3.91 6.82
C PHE A 130 -4.38 4.68 6.57
N SER A 131 -3.24 4.03 6.82
CA SER A 131 -1.91 4.54 6.54
C SER A 131 -0.98 3.39 6.18
N GLU A 132 0.00 3.64 5.32
CA GLU A 132 1.11 2.73 5.05
C GLU A 132 2.18 2.75 6.16
N TYR A 133 2.02 3.63 7.14
CA TYR A 133 2.94 3.76 8.25
C TYR A 133 2.68 2.65 9.27
N ASP A 134 3.71 1.84 9.52
CA ASP A 134 3.70 0.82 10.59
C ASP A 134 4.19 1.45 11.88
N SER A 135 3.26 1.72 12.80
CA SER A 135 3.59 2.20 14.14
C SER A 135 4.05 1.05 15.02
N LYS A 136 5.16 1.24 15.72
CA LYS A 136 5.66 0.24 16.70
C LYS A 136 4.84 0.19 17.98
N GLY A 137 4.03 1.21 18.21
CA GLY A 137 3.19 1.33 19.38
C GLY A 137 1.83 1.92 19.04
N ALA A 138 1.21 2.58 20.01
CA ALA A 138 -0.08 3.23 19.81
C ALA A 138 0.06 4.42 18.86
N ALA A 139 -0.83 4.48 17.86
CA ALA A 139 -0.92 5.61 16.95
C ALA A 139 -2.37 5.97 16.66
N PHE A 140 -2.66 7.22 16.37
CA PHE A 140 -4.00 7.72 16.11
C PHE A 140 -3.98 8.92 15.18
N TRP A 141 -5.10 9.18 14.52
CA TRP A 141 -5.31 10.37 13.73
C TRP A 141 -5.98 11.48 14.54
N LEU A 142 -5.54 12.71 14.29
CA LEU A 142 -6.20 13.93 14.73
C LEU A 142 -6.56 14.79 13.52
N GLU A 143 -7.72 15.42 13.55
CA GLU A 143 -8.10 16.43 12.57
C GLU A 143 -7.64 17.81 13.06
N VAL A 144 -6.81 18.47 12.27
CA VAL A 144 -6.24 19.79 12.62
C VAL A 144 -7.35 20.81 12.74
N LYS A 145 -7.35 21.57 13.83
CA LYS A 145 -8.27 22.67 14.11
C LYS A 145 -7.51 23.99 14.17
N GLY A 146 -8.12 25.00 13.55
CA GLY A 146 -7.56 26.34 13.51
C GLY A 146 -6.32 26.46 12.61
N ASP A 147 -5.70 27.62 12.65
CA ASP A 147 -4.67 28.06 11.72
C ASP A 147 -3.25 28.16 12.31
N SER A 148 -3.05 27.76 13.56
CA SER A 148 -1.74 27.87 14.24
C SER A 148 -0.59 27.16 13.53
N MET A 149 -0.91 26.17 12.69
CA MET A 149 0.05 25.43 11.91
C MET A 149 -0.02 25.73 10.40
N THR A 150 -0.77 26.77 10.01
CA THR A 150 -0.86 27.25 8.64
C THR A 150 0.19 28.34 8.40
N SER A 151 1.15 28.10 7.54
CA SER A 151 2.24 29.02 7.23
C SER A 151 2.20 29.45 5.77
N PRO A 152 2.46 30.75 5.48
CA PRO A 152 2.54 31.23 4.10
C PRO A 152 3.85 30.80 3.40
N VAL A 153 4.85 30.32 4.15
CA VAL A 153 6.16 29.95 3.64
C VAL A 153 6.63 28.62 4.26
N GLY A 154 7.12 27.72 3.44
CA GLY A 154 7.72 26.45 3.88
C GLY A 154 6.67 25.43 4.29
N GLN A 155 6.93 24.73 5.41
CA GLN A 155 6.04 23.70 5.93
C GLN A 155 4.77 24.31 6.48
N SER A 156 3.62 23.81 6.01
CA SER A 156 2.29 24.29 6.42
C SER A 156 1.34 23.10 6.58
N VAL A 157 0.51 23.12 7.62
CA VAL A 157 -0.55 22.13 7.84
C VAL A 157 -1.84 22.92 8.09
N THR A 158 -2.78 22.81 7.16
CA THR A 158 -4.03 23.56 7.19
C THR A 158 -5.10 22.88 8.05
N GLU A 159 -6.06 23.64 8.50
CA GLU A 159 -7.26 23.11 9.16
C GLU A 159 -7.95 22.03 8.32
N GLY A 160 -8.54 21.02 8.96
CA GLY A 160 -9.17 19.88 8.30
C GLY A 160 -8.20 18.78 7.84
N THR A 161 -6.88 19.02 7.86
CA THR A 161 -5.88 17.98 7.58
C THR A 161 -5.91 16.93 8.68
N LEU A 162 -5.93 15.64 8.32
CA LEU A 162 -5.70 14.56 9.26
C LEU A 162 -4.19 14.33 9.45
N ILE A 163 -3.74 14.30 10.69
CA ILE A 163 -2.35 14.03 11.07
C ILE A 163 -2.27 12.73 11.86
N LEU A 164 -1.37 11.82 11.44
CA LEU A 164 -1.10 10.58 12.17
C LEU A 164 -0.03 10.84 13.22
N VAL A 165 -0.37 10.52 14.45
CA VAL A 165 0.47 10.69 15.63
C VAL A 165 0.93 9.32 16.11
N ASP A 166 2.23 9.12 16.24
CA ASP A 166 2.84 7.94 16.83
C ASP A 166 3.39 8.30 18.22
N THR A 167 2.92 7.59 19.24
CA THR A 167 3.29 7.87 20.63
C THR A 167 4.66 7.35 21.02
N GLU A 168 5.22 6.41 20.23
CA GLU A 168 6.54 5.82 20.46
C GLU A 168 7.61 6.30 19.47
N ALA A 169 7.24 7.19 18.54
CA ALA A 169 8.21 7.79 17.64
C ALA A 169 9.19 8.69 18.40
N GLU A 170 10.45 8.69 17.94
CA GLU A 170 11.52 9.47 18.55
C GLU A 170 11.18 10.96 18.56
N VAL A 171 11.15 11.55 19.76
CA VAL A 171 10.95 12.98 19.99
C VAL A 171 12.29 13.71 19.83
N ALA A 172 12.38 14.61 18.84
CA ALA A 172 13.58 15.40 18.59
C ALA A 172 13.22 16.83 18.15
N PRO A 173 14.08 17.82 18.42
CA PRO A 173 13.92 19.16 17.87
C PRO A 173 13.78 19.15 16.35
N GLY A 174 12.88 19.97 15.81
CA GLY A 174 12.52 20.01 14.39
C GLY A 174 11.31 19.15 14.03
N LYS A 175 10.90 18.22 14.88
CA LYS A 175 9.72 17.39 14.65
C LYS A 175 8.43 18.17 14.96
N LEU A 176 7.35 17.77 14.27
CA LEU A 176 5.99 18.19 14.59
C LEU A 176 5.46 17.27 15.68
N VAL A 177 4.95 17.84 16.75
CA VAL A 177 4.55 17.10 17.95
C VAL A 177 3.15 17.48 18.41
N ILE A 178 2.50 16.54 19.04
CA ILE A 178 1.30 16.77 19.84
C ILE A 178 1.77 16.85 21.29
N ALA A 179 1.44 17.93 21.95
CA ALA A 179 1.84 18.17 23.35
C ALA A 179 0.63 18.54 24.19
N LYS A 180 0.67 18.19 25.49
CA LYS A 180 -0.27 18.63 26.50
C LYS A 180 0.39 19.72 27.32
N LEU A 181 -0.30 20.84 27.48
CA LEU A 181 0.09 21.94 28.36
C LEU A 181 -0.54 21.75 29.74
N PRO A 182 0.07 22.25 30.82
CA PRO A 182 -0.39 22.01 32.19
C PRO A 182 -1.80 22.57 32.44
N ASP A 183 -2.11 23.72 31.84
CA ASP A 183 -3.37 24.43 32.06
C ASP A 183 -4.46 24.09 31.00
N SER A 184 -4.25 23.07 30.21
CA SER A 184 -5.18 22.67 29.14
C SER A 184 -5.61 21.23 29.26
N ASN A 185 -6.91 20.98 29.11
CA ASN A 185 -7.44 19.62 28.99
C ASN A 185 -7.27 19.07 27.57
N GLU A 186 -6.99 19.93 26.58
CA GLU A 186 -6.78 19.57 25.20
C GLU A 186 -5.30 19.54 24.85
N ALA A 187 -4.93 18.62 23.95
CA ALA A 187 -3.61 18.62 23.36
C ALA A 187 -3.44 19.76 22.34
N THR A 188 -2.22 20.19 22.10
CA THR A 188 -1.87 21.22 21.12
C THR A 188 -0.90 20.66 20.07
N PHE A 189 -0.97 21.20 18.84
CA PHE A 189 -0.11 20.82 17.73
C PHE A 189 0.92 21.91 17.45
N LYS A 190 2.21 21.58 17.57
CA LYS A 190 3.31 22.53 17.42
C LYS A 190 4.54 21.85 16.82
N LYS A 191 5.54 22.65 16.45
CA LYS A 191 6.89 22.20 16.12
C LYS A 191 7.77 22.31 17.35
N LEU A 192 8.41 21.22 17.74
CA LEU A 192 9.40 21.24 18.80
C LEU A 192 10.70 21.88 18.27
N VAL A 193 11.19 22.91 18.92
CA VAL A 193 12.44 23.59 18.54
C VAL A 193 13.36 23.73 19.75
N ASN A 194 14.67 23.74 19.48
CA ASN A 194 15.67 24.03 20.50
C ASN A 194 16.31 25.39 20.19
N ASP A 195 16.35 26.26 21.16
CA ASP A 195 17.04 27.55 21.08
C ASP A 195 17.83 27.78 22.36
N GLY A 196 19.13 27.92 22.21
CA GLY A 196 20.04 28.14 23.37
C GLY A 196 19.99 27.02 24.42
N GLY A 197 19.72 25.76 24.03
CA GLY A 197 19.60 24.63 24.96
C GLY A 197 18.24 24.52 25.63
N LYS A 198 17.30 25.39 25.32
CA LYS A 198 15.91 25.35 25.83
C LYS A 198 14.97 24.87 24.69
N LEU A 199 13.97 24.10 25.10
CA LEU A 199 12.94 23.61 24.19
C LEU A 199 11.75 24.55 24.18
N PHE A 200 11.15 24.69 22.99
CA PHE A 200 9.96 25.51 22.76
C PHE A 200 9.00 24.79 21.83
N LEU A 201 7.72 25.06 22.01
CA LEU A 201 6.62 24.68 21.14
C LEU A 201 6.30 25.85 20.19
N LYS A 202 6.79 25.74 18.97
CA LYS A 202 6.67 26.79 17.95
C LYS A 202 5.51 26.50 17.00
N PRO A 203 4.52 27.41 16.87
CA PRO A 203 3.54 27.33 15.77
C PRO A 203 4.24 27.56 14.43
N LEU A 204 3.70 27.02 13.35
CA LEU A 204 4.16 27.32 11.98
C LEU A 204 3.65 28.66 11.49
N ASN A 205 2.47 29.09 11.97
CA ASN A 205 1.92 30.40 11.72
C ASN A 205 2.64 31.48 12.56
N PRO A 206 3.32 32.44 11.93
CA PRO A 206 4.09 33.46 12.64
C PRO A 206 3.23 34.43 13.45
N ALA A 207 1.94 34.48 13.24
CA ALA A 207 1.01 35.32 14.02
C ALA A 207 0.73 34.76 15.42
N TRP A 208 1.10 33.50 15.67
CA TRP A 208 0.89 32.83 16.95
C TRP A 208 2.15 32.88 17.81
N ARG A 209 1.97 32.86 19.12
CA ARG A 209 3.09 32.93 20.11
C ARG A 209 3.80 31.58 20.20
N ILE A 210 5.12 31.67 20.43
CA ILE A 210 5.96 30.53 20.78
C ILE A 210 5.81 30.31 22.30
N GLU A 211 5.61 29.06 22.70
CA GLU A 211 5.44 28.66 24.09
C GLU A 211 6.68 27.90 24.60
N PRO A 212 7.18 28.18 25.78
CA PRO A 212 8.26 27.40 26.38
C PRO A 212 7.76 25.97 26.67
N PHE A 213 8.62 24.99 26.38
CA PHE A 213 8.39 23.60 26.79
C PHE A 213 9.11 23.38 28.13
N ASN A 214 8.35 23.30 29.21
CA ASN A 214 8.83 23.11 30.58
C ASN A 214 8.50 21.71 31.11
N GLU A 215 8.86 21.42 32.35
CA GLU A 215 8.67 20.12 33.02
C GLU A 215 7.20 19.71 33.16
N ASP A 216 6.28 20.68 33.18
CA ASP A 216 4.84 20.43 33.27
C ASP A 216 4.20 20.08 31.91
N CYS A 217 4.91 20.35 30.83
CA CYS A 217 4.47 19.98 29.47
C CYS A 217 4.80 18.51 29.17
N ARG A 218 3.90 17.82 28.48
CA ARG A 218 4.12 16.43 28.06
C ARG A 218 3.93 16.30 26.57
N ILE A 219 4.83 15.59 25.89
CA ILE A 219 4.63 15.20 24.51
C ILE A 219 3.79 13.93 24.48
N VAL A 220 2.68 13.99 23.76
CA VAL A 220 1.77 12.86 23.52
C VAL A 220 2.32 11.96 22.43
N GLY A 221 2.90 12.55 21.38
CA GLY A 221 3.50 11.82 20.28
C GLY A 221 4.02 12.73 19.17
N VAL A 222 4.62 12.12 18.17
CA VAL A 222 5.21 12.77 17.00
C VAL A 222 4.30 12.58 15.79
N VAL A 223 4.09 13.64 15.01
CA VAL A 223 3.35 13.57 13.76
C VAL A 223 4.23 12.95 12.68
N VAL A 224 3.80 11.81 12.16
CA VAL A 224 4.56 10.99 11.20
C VAL A 224 3.97 11.04 9.78
N ARG A 225 2.68 11.35 9.63
CA ARG A 225 1.97 11.48 8.34
C ARG A 225 0.93 12.59 8.40
N ALA A 226 0.60 13.12 7.24
CA ALA A 226 -0.52 14.02 7.05
C ALA A 226 -1.33 13.58 5.83
N LEU A 227 -2.66 13.63 5.94
CA LEU A 227 -3.61 13.30 4.89
C LEU A 227 -4.57 14.47 4.70
N GLN A 228 -4.49 15.12 3.56
CA GLN A 228 -5.41 16.19 3.17
C GLN A 228 -6.48 15.62 2.24
N LYS A 229 -7.74 15.82 2.58
CA LYS A 229 -8.90 15.47 1.74
C LYS A 229 -9.41 16.74 1.06
N PHE A 230 -9.71 16.67 -0.22
CA PHE A 230 -10.25 17.76 -1.03
C PHE A 230 -11.72 17.49 -1.36
#